data_3d59139fe24cc8fb10b595586ad9eac7
#
_entry.id   3d59139fe24cc8fb10b595586ad9eac7
#
_cell.length_a   1.000
_cell.length_b   1.000
_cell.length_c   1.000
_cell.angle_alpha   90.00
_cell.angle_beta   90.00
_cell.angle_gamma   90.00
#
_symmetry.space_group_name_H-M   'P 1'
#
loop_
_entity.id
_entity.type
_entity.pdbx_description
1 polymer ?
#
loop_
_entity_poly.entity_id
_entity_poly.type
_entity_poly.pdbx_seq_one_letter_code
_entity_poly.pdbx_strand_id
1 'polypeptide(L)' 'MNETTKAVLKDITDDIIEQLDDVKSDTDDSHNRGRRLAYIDVLKTVRSYIDEDAWKDFNIDFDIDRKYL' A
#
# COMPACT_ATOMS: atom_id res chain seq x y z
N MET A 1 -6.79 -16.99 -7.59
CA MET A 1 -6.12 -15.93 -8.39
C MET A 1 -5.06 -16.59 -9.24
N ASN A 2 -5.01 -16.31 -10.54
CA ASN A 2 -3.97 -16.89 -11.38
C ASN A 2 -2.63 -16.18 -11.20
N GLU A 3 -1.54 -16.78 -11.70
CA GLU A 3 -0.19 -16.27 -11.49
C GLU A 3 0.04 -14.89 -12.12
N THR A 4 -0.56 -14.64 -13.28
CA THR A 4 -0.43 -13.35 -13.96
C THR A 4 -1.10 -12.24 -13.16
N THR A 5 -2.34 -12.47 -12.69
CA THR A 5 -3.07 -11.52 -11.86
C THR A 5 -2.32 -11.26 -10.54
N LYS A 6 -1.80 -12.31 -9.92
CA LYS A 6 -1.03 -12.20 -8.69
C LYS A 6 0.22 -11.34 -8.89
N ALA A 7 0.95 -11.55 -9.98
CA ALA A 7 2.15 -10.79 -10.29
C ALA A 7 1.83 -9.29 -10.51
N VAL A 8 0.75 -8.99 -11.23
CA VAL A 8 0.32 -7.61 -11.45
C VAL A 8 -0.07 -6.93 -10.14
N LEU A 9 -0.85 -7.60 -9.30
CA LEU A 9 -1.25 -7.05 -8.01
C LEU A 9 -0.05 -6.84 -7.10
N LYS A 10 0.90 -7.76 -7.11
CA LYS A 10 2.13 -7.62 -6.32
C LYS A 10 2.93 -6.40 -6.77
N ASP A 11 3.06 -6.18 -8.07
CA ASP A 11 3.76 -5.01 -8.61
C ASP A 11 3.05 -3.71 -8.19
N ILE A 12 1.72 -3.70 -8.22
CA ILE A 12 0.94 -2.53 -7.80
C ILE A 12 1.16 -2.25 -6.30
N THR A 13 1.05 -3.27 -5.45
CA THR A 13 1.24 -3.09 -4.01
C THR A 13 2.67 -2.67 -3.68
N ASP A 14 3.66 -3.25 -4.34
CA ASP A 14 5.06 -2.89 -4.14
C ASP A 14 5.31 -1.43 -4.53
N ASP A 15 4.74 -0.97 -5.63
CA ASP A 15 4.87 0.42 -6.07
C ASP A 15 4.21 1.39 -5.09
N ILE A 16 3.01 1.08 -4.62
CA ILE A 16 2.31 1.91 -3.64
C ILE A 16 3.12 2.02 -2.34
N ILE A 17 3.66 0.91 -1.86
CA ILE A 17 4.49 0.89 -0.65
C ILE A 17 5.75 1.73 -0.85
N GLU A 18 6.38 1.64 -2.01
CA GLU A 18 7.54 2.47 -2.34
C GLU A 18 7.19 3.96 -2.29
N GLN A 19 6.05 4.36 -2.87
CA GLN A 19 5.59 5.74 -2.83
C GLN A 19 5.29 6.19 -1.40
N LEU A 20 4.68 5.33 -0.59
CA LEU A 20 4.42 5.64 0.82
C LEU A 20 5.70 5.83 1.60
N ASP A 21 6.70 4.99 1.39
CA ASP A 21 7.99 5.11 2.07
C ASP A 21 8.70 6.41 1.68
N ASP A 22 8.57 6.84 0.42
CA ASP A 22 9.13 8.10 -0.04
C ASP A 22 8.50 9.31 0.66
N VAL A 23 7.17 9.35 0.80
CA VAL A 23 6.48 10.50 1.39
C VAL A 23 6.44 10.44 2.91
N LYS A 24 6.75 9.31 3.51
CA LYS A 24 6.71 9.12 4.97
C LYS A 24 7.69 10.03 5.70
N SER A 25 8.85 10.29 5.10
CA SER A 25 9.92 11.07 5.71
C SER A 25 9.66 12.57 5.65
N ASP A 26 8.72 13.02 4.83
CA ASP A 26 8.39 14.45 4.66
C ASP A 26 6.98 14.71 5.20
N THR A 27 6.91 14.97 6.51
CA THR A 27 5.64 15.12 7.20
C THR A 27 5.15 16.57 7.29
N ASP A 28 6.00 17.54 6.95
CA ASP A 28 5.69 18.97 7.10
C ASP A 28 5.02 19.58 5.87
N ASP A 29 5.09 18.90 4.73
CA ASP A 29 4.51 19.36 3.48
C ASP A 29 3.06 18.89 3.36
N SER A 30 2.12 19.84 3.27
CA SER A 30 0.70 19.51 3.13
C SER A 30 0.39 18.73 1.84
N HIS A 31 1.14 18.98 0.77
CA HIS A 31 1.02 18.25 -0.49
C HIS A 31 1.38 16.77 -0.29
N ASN A 32 2.50 16.50 0.37
CA ASN A 32 2.93 15.13 0.65
C ASN A 32 1.99 14.44 1.63
N ARG A 33 1.39 15.19 2.55
CA ARG A 33 0.37 14.64 3.45
C ARG A 33 -0.85 14.15 2.67
N GLY A 34 -1.31 14.94 1.70
CA GLY A 34 -2.42 14.55 0.82
C GLY A 34 -2.08 13.31 0.00
N ARG A 35 -0.88 13.26 -0.57
CA ARG A 35 -0.40 12.10 -1.32
C ARG A 35 -0.36 10.86 -0.42
N ARG A 36 0.14 10.98 0.78
CA ARG A 36 0.23 9.88 1.73
C ARG A 36 -1.16 9.31 2.04
N LEU A 37 -2.13 10.17 2.33
CA LEU A 37 -3.50 9.74 2.62
C LEU A 37 -4.13 9.03 1.42
N ALA A 38 -3.91 9.54 0.20
CA ALA A 38 -4.41 8.94 -1.01
C ALA A 38 -3.81 7.54 -1.23
N TYR A 39 -2.50 7.37 -1.05
CA TYR A 39 -1.85 6.07 -1.20
C TYR A 39 -2.30 5.08 -0.12
N ILE A 40 -2.54 5.55 1.11
CA ILE A 40 -3.09 4.71 2.18
C ILE A 40 -4.46 4.17 1.76
N ASP A 41 -5.33 5.03 1.24
CA ASP A 41 -6.66 4.62 0.79
C ASP A 41 -6.57 3.61 -0.35
N VAL A 42 -5.69 3.83 -1.32
CA VAL A 42 -5.49 2.90 -2.44
C VAL A 42 -5.00 1.55 -1.92
N LEU A 43 -4.02 1.54 -1.03
CA LEU A 43 -3.48 0.30 -0.48
C LEU A 43 -4.55 -0.48 0.29
N LYS A 44 -5.35 0.20 1.11
CA LYS A 44 -6.46 -0.43 1.84
C LYS A 44 -7.51 -1.00 0.88
N THR A 45 -7.82 -0.27 -0.19
CA THR A 45 -8.76 -0.71 -1.20
C THR A 45 -8.27 -1.98 -1.91
N VAL A 46 -7.03 -1.97 -2.35
CA VAL A 46 -6.42 -3.15 -2.99
C VAL A 46 -6.43 -4.33 -2.02
N ARG A 47 -6.05 -4.10 -0.76
CA ARG A 47 -6.03 -5.15 0.27
C ARG A 47 -7.41 -5.77 0.49
N SER A 48 -8.48 -4.97 0.39
CA SER A 48 -9.85 -5.46 0.58
C SER A 48 -10.28 -6.48 -0.46
N TYR A 49 -9.61 -6.53 -1.61
CA TYR A 49 -9.90 -7.49 -2.69
C TYR A 49 -9.03 -8.74 -2.61
N ILE A 50 -8.11 -8.80 -1.64
CA ILE A 50 -7.19 -9.92 -1.48
C ILE A 50 -7.56 -10.64 -0.18
N ASP A 51 -7.66 -11.97 -0.23
CA ASP A 51 -7.93 -12.78 0.97
C ASP A 51 -6.85 -12.50 2.03
N GLU A 52 -7.24 -12.41 3.27
CA GLU A 52 -6.33 -12.15 4.37
C GLU A 52 -5.17 -13.15 4.42
N ASP A 53 -5.46 -14.41 4.08
CA ASP A 53 -4.46 -15.47 4.04
C ASP A 53 -3.33 -15.17 3.04
N ALA A 54 -3.61 -14.37 2.01
CA ALA A 54 -2.66 -14.01 0.96
C ALA A 54 -1.95 -12.68 1.22
N TRP A 55 -2.33 -11.89 2.22
CA TRP A 55 -1.74 -10.57 2.48
C TRP A 55 -0.22 -10.64 2.65
N LYS A 56 0.26 -11.70 3.28
CA LYS A 56 1.69 -11.90 3.52
C LYS A 56 2.47 -12.02 2.21
N ASP A 57 1.88 -12.67 1.21
CA ASP A 57 2.52 -12.84 -0.09
C ASP A 57 2.71 -11.51 -0.84
N PHE A 58 1.87 -10.52 -0.51
CA PHE A 58 1.94 -9.18 -1.10
C PHE A 58 2.63 -8.16 -0.19
N ASN A 59 3.15 -8.59 0.96
CA ASN A 59 3.80 -7.72 1.94
C ASN A 59 2.86 -6.62 2.48
N ILE A 60 1.57 -6.94 2.63
CA ILE A 60 0.53 -6.00 3.10
C ILE A 60 -0.13 -6.48 4.39
N ASP A 61 0.49 -7.39 5.12
CA ASP A 61 -0.02 -7.98 6.36
C ASP A 61 0.38 -7.17 7.60
N PHE A 62 0.38 -5.85 7.49
CA PHE A 62 0.73 -4.96 8.59
C PHE A 62 -0.37 -3.91 8.80
N ASP A 63 -0.30 -3.21 9.94
CA ASP A 63 -1.23 -2.12 10.23
C ASP A 63 -0.81 -0.88 9.44
N ILE A 64 -1.54 -0.62 8.35
CA ILE A 64 -1.24 0.45 7.40
C ILE A 64 -1.32 1.82 8.09
N ASP A 65 -2.37 2.04 8.87
CA ASP A 65 -2.57 3.32 9.57
C ASP A 65 -1.45 3.59 10.56
N ARG A 66 -1.07 2.58 11.32
CA ARG A 66 -0.03 2.71 12.33
C ARG A 66 1.33 3.03 11.71
N LYS A 67 1.59 2.45 10.54
CA LYS A 67 2.89 2.64 9.86
C LYS A 67 2.98 3.98 9.16
N TYR A 68 1.89 4.45 8.53
CA TYR A 68 1.94 5.59 7.61
C TYR A 68 1.13 6.81 8.06
N LEU A 69 0.27 6.68 9.04
CA LEU A 69 -0.39 7.82 9.68
C LEU A 69 0.36 8.26 10.94
#